data_b1881eaf0ca0b3ed84af4fac9789f17c
#
_entry.id   b1881eaf0ca0b3ed84af4fac9789f17c
#
_cell.length_a   1.000
_cell.length_b   1.000
_cell.length_c   1.000
_cell.angle_alpha   90.00
_cell.angle_beta   90.00
_cell.angle_gamma   90.00
#
_symmetry.space_group_name_H-M   'P 1'
#
loop_
_entity.id
_entity.type
_entity.pdbx_description
1 polymer ?
#
loop_
_entity_poly.entity_id
_entity_poly.type
_entity_poly.pdbx_seq_one_letter_code
_entity_poly.pdbx_strand_id
1 'polypeptide(L)'
;MAALGDAFFVQTFTTTLQRYEKTLVDNVLKEHPTLELFKASAKSITGRGLVIPLRASNLGATGYTDAAGTHSTAKSADIMGSAVYEWASGIITPFRLNHRDILQNSGPEQIINLVESYVTAAQADHSLFITNELHKLGAAWSTGKLISMDMLVSSTDKLSTTSARTVGGIRGGVSTKTITNVARTSTTATITVGSNDFIVGDSVVVAGLTNTALNGTYTLTAVGSTTVEYTTATSGTIASGADSGTMVADAIKDYWRSTEITSSKAATDIVAAFRKVTNEIYRASSKRPTHIIAGFDVFEELEAFLQTKGQYTNPQGTAETRFTTIKFGNLEVRLDPDCQDDRAYFINQPSLRFGYCAGEFMKSFPAVPLEGTLDTVVPIASTLQVGVAERRANGLLIRTA
;
A
#
# COMPACT_ATOMS: atom_id res chain seq x y z
N MET A 1 -45.91 -21.01 16.97
CA MET A 1 -46.14 -19.58 17.30
C MET A 1 -45.66 -18.59 16.24
N ALA A 2 -45.23 -19.01 15.07
CA ALA A 2 -44.83 -18.12 13.95
C ALA A 2 -46.01 -17.63 13.08
N ALA A 3 -47.15 -18.31 13.11
CA ALA A 3 -48.26 -18.02 12.21
C ALA A 3 -49.17 -16.85 12.61
N LEU A 4 -49.13 -16.42 13.88
CA LEU A 4 -49.97 -15.30 14.38
C LEU A 4 -49.34 -13.93 14.07
N GLY A 5 -48.02 -13.85 13.91
CA GLY A 5 -47.32 -12.60 13.57
C GLY A 5 -47.57 -12.20 12.13
N ASP A 6 -47.52 -13.15 11.19
CA ASP A 6 -47.67 -12.88 9.78
C ASP A 6 -49.09 -12.45 9.40
N ALA A 7 -50.11 -13.07 9.99
CA ALA A 7 -51.52 -12.72 9.73
C ALA A 7 -51.86 -11.32 10.25
N PHE A 8 -51.33 -10.91 11.40
CA PHE A 8 -51.55 -9.58 11.98
C PHE A 8 -50.81 -8.51 11.14
N PHE A 9 -49.61 -8.83 10.69
CA PHE A 9 -48.83 -7.94 9.84
C PHE A 9 -49.50 -7.70 8.48
N VAL A 10 -50.00 -8.74 7.86
CA VAL A 10 -50.75 -8.65 6.60
C VAL A 10 -52.04 -7.88 6.74
N GLN A 11 -52.79 -8.06 7.82
CA GLN A 11 -54.01 -7.28 8.06
C GLN A 11 -53.74 -5.81 8.31
N THR A 12 -52.70 -5.48 9.07
CA THR A 12 -52.29 -4.08 9.27
C THR A 12 -51.82 -3.43 7.99
N PHE A 13 -51.17 -4.19 7.15
CA PHE A 13 -50.66 -3.71 5.86
C PHE A 13 -51.79 -3.41 4.85
N THR A 14 -52.89 -4.18 4.88
CA THR A 14 -54.01 -4.00 3.96
C THR A 14 -54.98 -2.90 4.39
N THR A 15 -55.00 -2.55 5.69
CA THR A 15 -55.97 -1.57 6.24
C THR A 15 -55.38 -0.21 6.54
N THR A 16 -54.04 -0.09 6.64
CA THR A 16 -53.36 1.18 6.94
C THR A 16 -52.34 1.51 5.85
N LEU A 17 -52.54 2.62 5.17
CA LEU A 17 -51.59 3.12 4.20
C LEU A 17 -50.36 3.62 4.95
N GLN A 18 -49.29 2.81 4.98
CA GLN A 18 -48.03 3.22 5.56
C GLN A 18 -47.29 4.09 4.55
N ARG A 19 -46.71 5.18 5.05
CA ARG A 19 -45.84 6.03 4.23
C ARG A 19 -44.46 5.43 4.22
N TYR A 20 -44.08 4.82 3.13
CA TYR A 20 -42.74 4.29 2.92
C TYR A 20 -41.78 5.37 2.47
N GLU A 21 -40.58 5.31 3.01
CA GLU A 21 -39.48 6.12 2.50
C GLU A 21 -39.01 5.50 1.18
N LYS A 22 -38.89 6.31 0.14
CA LYS A 22 -38.51 5.84 -1.20
C LYS A 22 -37.02 5.59 -1.35
N THR A 23 -36.23 5.99 -0.36
CA THR A 23 -34.77 5.87 -0.36
C THR A 23 -34.36 4.68 0.49
N LEU A 24 -33.59 3.76 -0.08
CA LEU A 24 -32.97 2.67 0.66
C LEU A 24 -31.89 3.25 1.58
N VAL A 25 -32.02 3.02 2.88
CA VAL A 25 -30.97 3.36 3.86
C VAL A 25 -29.96 2.22 3.89
N ASP A 26 -28.76 2.51 3.45
CA ASP A 26 -27.68 1.54 3.51
C ASP A 26 -26.98 1.59 4.88
N ASN A 27 -27.11 0.50 5.63
CA ASN A 27 -26.47 0.34 6.94
C ASN A 27 -25.14 -0.41 6.87
N VAL A 28 -24.70 -0.82 5.68
CA VAL A 28 -23.47 -1.61 5.46
C VAL A 28 -22.32 -0.73 5.00
N LEU A 29 -22.62 0.37 4.32
CA LEU A 29 -21.63 1.30 3.80
C LEU A 29 -20.88 2.01 4.94
N LYS A 30 -19.57 1.87 4.90
CA LYS A 30 -18.64 2.67 5.71
C LYS A 30 -18.05 3.78 4.85
N GLU A 31 -17.70 4.89 5.47
CA GLU A 31 -16.85 5.88 4.83
C GLU A 31 -15.43 5.32 4.69
N HIS A 32 -14.85 5.47 3.52
CA HIS A 32 -13.52 4.96 3.21
C HIS A 32 -12.55 6.09 2.84
N PRO A 33 -11.97 6.79 3.83
CA PRO A 33 -11.09 7.93 3.60
C PRO A 33 -9.88 7.60 2.73
N THR A 34 -9.34 6.39 2.88
CA THR A 34 -8.23 5.90 2.07
C THR A 34 -8.59 5.79 0.59
N LEU A 35 -9.75 5.22 0.28
CA LEU A 35 -10.21 5.08 -1.09
C LEU A 35 -10.45 6.44 -1.76
N GLU A 36 -10.93 7.43 -1.01
CA GLU A 36 -11.10 8.79 -1.51
C GLU A 36 -9.77 9.43 -1.89
N LEU A 37 -8.72 9.27 -1.08
CA LEU A 37 -7.39 9.75 -1.39
C LEU A 37 -6.82 9.15 -2.67
N PHE A 38 -7.05 7.86 -2.89
CA PHE A 38 -6.64 7.20 -4.13
C PHE A 38 -7.48 7.66 -5.33
N LYS A 39 -8.79 7.77 -5.18
CA LYS A 39 -9.69 8.28 -6.24
C LYS A 39 -9.32 9.69 -6.70
N ALA A 40 -8.85 10.56 -5.79
CA ALA A 40 -8.38 11.90 -6.14
C ALA A 40 -7.16 11.88 -7.08
N SER A 41 -6.39 10.80 -7.12
CA SER A 41 -5.27 10.60 -8.05
C SER A 41 -5.61 9.70 -9.24
N ALA A 42 -6.88 9.35 -9.44
CA ALA A 42 -7.33 8.38 -10.43
C ALA A 42 -7.07 8.84 -11.87
N LYS A 43 -6.51 7.93 -12.66
CA LYS A 43 -6.27 8.13 -14.10
C LYS A 43 -6.70 6.90 -14.88
N SER A 44 -7.41 7.13 -15.97
CA SER A 44 -7.69 6.11 -16.97
C SER A 44 -6.42 5.86 -17.78
N ILE A 45 -6.02 4.61 -17.87
CA ILE A 45 -4.79 4.19 -18.55
C ILE A 45 -5.12 3.03 -19.49
N THR A 46 -4.52 3.09 -20.67
CA THR A 46 -4.56 2.01 -21.65
C THR A 46 -3.24 1.26 -21.64
N GLY A 47 -3.25 -0.04 -21.80
CA GLY A 47 -2.04 -0.86 -21.87
C GLY A 47 -1.97 -1.93 -20.77
N ARG A 48 -0.79 -2.52 -20.59
CA ARG A 48 -0.56 -3.68 -19.71
C ARG A 48 -0.53 -3.33 -18.23
N GLY A 49 -0.39 -2.07 -17.87
CA GLY A 49 -0.29 -1.63 -16.48
C GLY A 49 0.13 -0.17 -16.34
N LEU A 50 0.33 0.24 -15.11
CA LEU A 50 0.83 1.57 -14.78
C LEU A 50 2.36 1.55 -14.77
N VAL A 51 2.98 2.28 -15.69
CA VAL A 51 4.43 2.42 -15.76
C VAL A 51 4.83 3.84 -15.36
N ILE A 52 5.67 3.96 -14.36
CA ILE A 52 6.15 5.24 -13.83
C ILE A 52 7.65 5.33 -14.07
N PRO A 53 8.13 6.26 -14.92
CA PRO A 53 9.57 6.47 -15.09
C PRO A 53 10.17 7.06 -13.81
N LEU A 54 11.29 6.51 -13.37
CA LEU A 54 11.99 6.88 -12.14
C LEU A 54 13.41 7.31 -12.45
N ARG A 55 13.87 8.34 -11.74
CA ARG A 55 15.27 8.68 -11.68
C ARG A 55 15.91 7.97 -10.48
N ALA A 56 16.90 7.12 -10.75
CA ALA A 56 17.49 6.22 -9.76
C ALA A 56 18.82 6.73 -9.18
N SER A 57 19.52 7.62 -9.86
CA SER A 57 20.80 8.11 -9.39
C SER A 57 21.08 9.55 -9.82
N ASN A 58 22.11 10.14 -9.23
CA ASN A 58 22.66 11.42 -9.64
C ASN A 58 23.69 11.19 -10.75
N LEU A 59 23.87 12.16 -11.63
CA LEU A 59 24.88 12.12 -12.70
C LEU A 59 26.32 12.00 -12.17
N GLY A 60 26.54 12.34 -10.89
CA GLY A 60 27.82 12.18 -10.21
C GLY A 60 28.96 13.08 -10.69
N ALA A 61 28.69 13.92 -11.68
CA ALA A 61 29.68 14.74 -12.34
C ALA A 61 29.67 16.22 -11.90
N THR A 62 28.84 16.56 -10.91
CA THR A 62 28.74 17.93 -10.40
C THR A 62 29.86 18.18 -9.38
N GLY A 63 30.76 19.06 -9.65
CA GLY A 63 31.87 19.42 -8.77
C GLY A 63 32.49 20.74 -9.21
N TYR A 64 33.48 21.17 -8.47
CA TYR A 64 34.28 22.35 -8.85
C TYR A 64 35.29 21.95 -9.95
N THR A 65 35.59 22.88 -10.81
CA THR A 65 36.75 22.76 -11.69
C THR A 65 38.04 22.88 -10.87
N ASP A 66 39.11 22.19 -11.28
CA ASP A 66 40.41 22.40 -10.67
C ASP A 66 41.00 23.77 -11.10
N ALA A 67 42.16 24.10 -10.57
CA ALA A 67 42.86 25.35 -10.90
C ALA A 67 43.23 25.49 -12.38
N ALA A 68 43.25 24.38 -13.14
CA ALA A 68 43.51 24.35 -14.59
C ALA A 68 42.18 24.42 -15.40
N GLY A 69 41.04 24.57 -14.76
CA GLY A 69 39.73 24.61 -15.42
C GLY A 69 39.21 23.26 -15.88
N THR A 70 39.85 22.15 -15.49
CA THR A 70 39.44 20.80 -15.85
C THR A 70 38.34 20.31 -14.93
N HIS A 71 37.35 19.64 -15.49
CA HIS A 71 36.26 19.02 -14.76
C HIS A 71 36.09 17.56 -15.17
N SER A 72 35.78 16.71 -14.20
CA SER A 72 35.52 15.30 -14.48
C SER A 72 34.32 15.16 -15.41
N THR A 73 34.48 14.45 -16.53
CA THR A 73 33.38 14.19 -17.45
C THR A 73 32.30 13.29 -16.80
N ALA A 74 31.04 13.56 -17.14
CA ALA A 74 29.92 12.79 -16.68
C ALA A 74 30.09 11.30 -16.93
N LYS A 75 29.84 10.49 -15.93
CA LYS A 75 29.65 9.05 -16.10
C LYS A 75 28.31 8.82 -16.78
N SER A 76 28.27 8.03 -17.83
CA SER A 76 27.04 7.40 -18.30
C SER A 76 26.61 6.43 -17.21
N ALA A 77 25.68 6.84 -16.34
CA ALA A 77 25.11 5.98 -15.33
C ALA A 77 23.71 5.57 -15.77
N ASP A 78 23.27 4.41 -15.34
CA ASP A 78 21.86 4.00 -15.42
C ASP A 78 21.02 4.90 -14.49
N ILE A 79 20.74 6.12 -14.99
CA ILE A 79 20.08 7.17 -14.23
C ILE A 79 18.58 6.93 -14.19
N MET A 80 18.06 6.24 -15.21
CA MET A 80 16.63 6.04 -15.38
C MET A 80 16.25 4.58 -15.23
N GLY A 81 15.22 4.37 -14.44
CA GLY A 81 14.51 3.11 -14.32
C GLY A 81 13.01 3.34 -14.45
N SER A 82 12.24 2.32 -14.29
CA SER A 82 10.78 2.42 -14.25
C SER A 82 10.18 1.51 -13.18
N ALA A 83 9.18 2.00 -12.49
CA ALA A 83 8.29 1.16 -11.68
C ALA A 83 7.15 0.68 -12.57
N VAL A 84 6.94 -0.62 -12.60
CA VAL A 84 5.87 -1.24 -13.37
C VAL A 84 4.89 -1.88 -12.39
N TYR A 85 3.64 -1.45 -12.47
CA TYR A 85 2.54 -1.99 -11.68
C TYR A 85 1.55 -2.62 -12.66
N GLU A 86 1.58 -3.96 -12.75
CA GLU A 86 0.65 -4.70 -13.60
C GLU A 86 -0.74 -4.68 -13.03
N TRP A 87 -1.75 -4.76 -13.90
CA TRP A 87 -3.15 -4.78 -13.50
C TRP A 87 -3.43 -5.92 -12.52
N ALA A 88 -4.24 -5.64 -11.51
CA ALA A 88 -4.88 -6.70 -10.76
C ALA A 88 -5.82 -7.48 -11.68
N SER A 89 -6.03 -8.76 -11.39
CA SER A 89 -7.08 -9.54 -12.04
C SER A 89 -8.41 -8.83 -11.83
N GLY A 90 -9.30 -8.89 -12.82
CA GLY A 90 -10.58 -8.19 -12.76
C GLY A 90 -11.32 -8.48 -11.46
N ILE A 91 -11.66 -7.45 -10.72
CA ILE A 91 -12.51 -7.54 -9.53
C ILE A 91 -13.95 -7.57 -10.02
N ILE A 92 -14.69 -8.63 -9.69
CA ILE A 92 -16.04 -8.82 -10.16
C ILE A 92 -16.98 -8.99 -8.98
N THR A 93 -18.03 -8.19 -8.94
CA THR A 93 -19.13 -8.31 -7.97
C THR A 93 -20.41 -8.65 -8.74
N PRO A 94 -20.77 -9.94 -8.84
CA PRO A 94 -22.00 -10.36 -9.49
C PRO A 94 -23.18 -10.24 -8.53
N PHE A 95 -24.30 -9.71 -8.99
CA PHE A 95 -25.57 -9.80 -8.26
C PHE A 95 -26.62 -10.50 -9.10
N ARG A 96 -27.47 -11.26 -8.44
CA ARG A 96 -28.52 -12.07 -9.07
C ARG A 96 -29.84 -11.32 -8.96
N LEU A 97 -30.54 -11.21 -10.07
CA LEU A 97 -31.89 -10.71 -10.17
C LEU A 97 -32.85 -11.88 -10.35
N ASN A 98 -33.71 -12.11 -9.38
CA ASN A 98 -34.73 -13.13 -9.48
C ASN A 98 -35.87 -12.60 -10.36
N HIS A 99 -36.24 -13.39 -11.35
CA HIS A 99 -37.32 -13.03 -12.30
C HIS A 99 -38.67 -12.77 -11.62
N ARG A 100 -38.98 -13.56 -10.60
CA ARG A 100 -40.23 -13.41 -9.83
C ARG A 100 -40.26 -12.09 -9.05
N ASP A 101 -39.15 -11.72 -8.45
CA ASP A 101 -39.07 -10.49 -7.67
C ASP A 101 -39.18 -9.25 -8.58
N ILE A 102 -38.62 -9.30 -9.77
CA ILE A 102 -38.75 -8.25 -10.78
C ILE A 102 -40.21 -8.11 -11.20
N LEU A 103 -40.91 -9.23 -11.46
CA LEU A 103 -42.31 -9.20 -11.85
C LEU A 103 -43.24 -8.68 -10.75
N GLN A 104 -42.97 -9.04 -9.49
CA GLN A 104 -43.73 -8.57 -8.32
C GLN A 104 -43.50 -7.12 -8.00
N ASN A 105 -42.31 -6.58 -8.29
CA ASN A 105 -41.92 -5.20 -8.05
C ASN A 105 -41.99 -4.35 -9.35
N SER A 106 -42.88 -4.65 -10.24
CA SER A 106 -43.09 -3.91 -11.50
C SER A 106 -44.45 -3.20 -11.50
N GLY A 107 -44.51 -2.02 -12.11
CA GLY A 107 -45.76 -1.29 -12.31
C GLY A 107 -45.89 -0.02 -11.46
N PRO A 108 -47.07 0.64 -11.50
CA PRO A 108 -47.28 1.93 -10.83
C PRO A 108 -47.28 1.85 -9.30
N GLU A 109 -47.37 0.64 -8.72
CA GLU A 109 -47.34 0.40 -7.27
C GLU A 109 -45.92 0.12 -6.73
N GLN A 110 -44.91 0.23 -7.57
CA GLN A 110 -43.52 0.08 -7.19
C GLN A 110 -43.10 1.17 -6.17
N ILE A 111 -42.70 0.73 -4.97
CA ILE A 111 -42.28 1.64 -3.89
C ILE A 111 -40.80 1.95 -4.03
N ILE A 112 -39.99 0.94 -4.28
CA ILE A 112 -38.54 1.04 -4.41
C ILE A 112 -38.13 0.42 -5.76
N ASN A 113 -37.23 1.06 -6.48
CA ASN A 113 -36.63 0.47 -7.66
C ASN A 113 -35.63 -0.63 -7.23
N LEU A 114 -36.10 -1.87 -7.26
CA LEU A 114 -35.33 -3.03 -6.80
C LEU A 114 -34.00 -3.18 -7.54
N VAL A 115 -34.01 -2.99 -8.85
CA VAL A 115 -32.80 -3.11 -9.68
C VAL A 115 -31.77 -2.04 -9.29
N GLU A 116 -32.21 -0.79 -9.13
CA GLU A 116 -31.35 0.33 -8.73
C GLU A 116 -30.77 0.09 -7.33
N SER A 117 -31.59 -0.42 -6.42
CA SER A 117 -31.14 -0.77 -5.06
C SER A 117 -30.05 -1.84 -5.07
N TYR A 118 -30.23 -2.91 -5.88
CA TYR A 118 -29.21 -3.95 -6.01
C TYR A 118 -27.93 -3.46 -6.69
N VAL A 119 -28.04 -2.58 -7.68
CA VAL A 119 -26.86 -1.96 -8.31
C VAL A 119 -26.09 -1.11 -7.30
N THR A 120 -26.78 -0.30 -6.52
CA THR A 120 -26.17 0.54 -5.48
C THR A 120 -25.49 -0.31 -4.41
N ALA A 121 -26.15 -1.37 -3.92
CA ALA A 121 -25.58 -2.29 -2.95
C ALA A 121 -24.34 -3.01 -3.51
N ALA A 122 -24.41 -3.49 -4.75
CA ALA A 122 -23.26 -4.15 -5.39
C ALA A 122 -22.08 -3.21 -5.62
N GLN A 123 -22.32 -1.92 -5.91
CA GLN A 123 -21.27 -0.90 -6.01
C GLN A 123 -20.64 -0.62 -4.63
N ALA A 124 -21.44 -0.63 -3.58
CA ALA A 124 -20.99 -0.49 -2.21
C ALA A 124 -20.07 -1.65 -1.80
N ASP A 125 -20.52 -2.89 -2.02
CA ASP A 125 -19.74 -4.09 -1.75
C ASP A 125 -18.43 -4.12 -2.55
N HIS A 126 -18.49 -3.67 -3.80
CA HIS A 126 -17.31 -3.57 -4.64
C HIS A 126 -16.28 -2.56 -4.07
N SER A 127 -16.75 -1.40 -3.58
CA SER A 127 -15.90 -0.40 -2.93
C SER A 127 -15.31 -0.94 -1.62
N LEU A 128 -16.11 -1.63 -0.81
CA LEU A 128 -15.67 -2.27 0.43
C LEU A 128 -14.58 -3.31 0.17
N PHE A 129 -14.76 -4.15 -0.85
CA PHE A 129 -13.74 -5.13 -1.24
C PHE A 129 -12.41 -4.47 -1.61
N ILE A 130 -12.45 -3.40 -2.43
CA ILE A 130 -11.25 -2.64 -2.81
C ILE A 130 -10.55 -2.09 -1.57
N THR A 131 -11.29 -1.50 -0.64
CA THR A 131 -10.72 -0.90 0.58
C THR A 131 -10.11 -1.96 1.49
N ASN A 132 -10.78 -3.09 1.67
CA ASN A 132 -10.24 -4.21 2.43
C ASN A 132 -8.93 -4.75 1.83
N GLU A 133 -8.84 -4.89 0.51
CA GLU A 133 -7.59 -5.30 -0.14
C GLU A 133 -6.50 -4.20 -0.05
N LEU A 134 -6.87 -2.91 -0.03
CA LEU A 134 -5.91 -1.81 0.18
C LEU A 134 -5.29 -1.84 1.59
N HIS A 135 -6.04 -2.22 2.61
CA HIS A 135 -5.56 -2.29 4.00
C HIS A 135 -5.03 -3.66 4.41
N LYS A 136 -5.04 -4.62 3.50
CA LYS A 136 -4.57 -5.97 3.79
C LYS A 136 -3.09 -6.00 4.14
N LEU A 137 -2.76 -6.65 5.25
CA LEU A 137 -1.38 -6.93 5.60
C LEU A 137 -0.85 -8.06 4.70
N GLY A 138 0.28 -7.83 4.09
CA GLY A 138 0.90 -8.80 3.20
C GLY A 138 2.40 -8.91 3.40
N ALA A 139 2.90 -10.14 3.42
CA ALA A 139 4.34 -10.38 3.43
C ALA A 139 4.97 -10.02 2.08
N ALA A 140 4.27 -10.33 0.98
CA ALA A 140 4.69 -10.01 -0.39
C ALA A 140 3.47 -9.92 -1.31
N TRP A 141 3.59 -9.12 -2.36
CA TRP A 141 2.58 -9.04 -3.40
C TRP A 141 2.54 -10.33 -4.23
N SER A 142 1.36 -10.73 -4.64
CA SER A 142 1.16 -11.85 -5.56
C SER A 142 0.52 -11.38 -6.86
N THR A 143 0.88 -12.03 -7.97
CA THR A 143 0.38 -11.70 -9.30
C THR A 143 -1.15 -11.71 -9.35
N GLY A 144 -1.72 -10.70 -9.97
CA GLY A 144 -3.16 -10.58 -10.17
C GLY A 144 -3.93 -10.04 -8.96
N LYS A 145 -3.27 -9.65 -7.86
CA LYS A 145 -3.93 -9.01 -6.72
C LYS A 145 -3.68 -7.52 -6.66
N LEU A 146 -4.58 -6.81 -6.00
CA LEU A 146 -4.40 -5.41 -5.70
C LEU A 146 -3.23 -5.24 -4.73
N ILE A 147 -2.41 -4.24 -4.96
CA ILE A 147 -1.31 -3.89 -4.07
C ILE A 147 -1.87 -3.15 -2.87
N SER A 148 -1.53 -3.61 -1.66
CA SER A 148 -1.99 -2.96 -0.44
C SER A 148 -1.12 -1.76 -0.05
N MET A 149 -1.66 -0.90 0.82
CA MET A 149 -0.92 0.23 1.40
C MET A 149 0.33 -0.24 2.17
N ASP A 150 0.23 -1.34 2.90
CA ASP A 150 1.34 -1.94 3.63
C ASP A 150 2.51 -2.34 2.71
N MET A 151 2.20 -2.78 1.49
CA MET A 151 3.22 -3.07 0.47
C MET A 151 3.79 -1.80 -0.16
N LEU A 152 2.95 -0.80 -0.43
CA LEU A 152 3.37 0.46 -1.04
C LEU A 152 4.26 1.29 -0.11
N VAL A 153 3.97 1.26 1.19
CA VAL A 153 4.61 2.10 2.22
C VAL A 153 5.54 1.29 3.14
N SER A 154 6.09 0.19 2.66
CA SER A 154 7.03 -0.64 3.40
C SER A 154 8.48 -0.16 3.27
N SER A 155 9.28 -0.37 4.30
CA SER A 155 10.74 -0.25 4.26
C SER A 155 11.40 -1.44 3.57
N THR A 156 10.71 -2.58 3.50
CA THR A 156 11.15 -3.81 2.85
C THR A 156 10.59 -3.93 1.43
N ASP A 157 11.20 -4.77 0.61
CA ASP A 157 10.76 -4.97 -0.77
C ASP A 157 9.62 -6.00 -0.87
N LYS A 158 8.45 -5.63 -0.37
CA LYS A 158 7.24 -6.45 -0.50
C LYS A 158 6.68 -6.50 -1.93
N LEU A 159 7.21 -5.68 -2.85
CA LEU A 159 6.82 -5.60 -4.24
C LEU A 159 7.75 -6.39 -5.19
N SER A 160 8.69 -7.16 -4.64
CA SER A 160 9.76 -7.82 -5.42
C SER A 160 9.32 -8.98 -6.29
N THR A 161 8.11 -9.48 -6.10
CA THR A 161 7.61 -10.60 -6.91
C THR A 161 7.15 -10.12 -8.28
N THR A 162 7.75 -10.69 -9.27
CA THR A 162 7.60 -10.68 -10.72
C THR A 162 6.92 -9.52 -11.45
N SER A 163 5.83 -8.92 -10.97
CA SER A 163 5.03 -7.99 -11.81
C SER A 163 4.90 -6.57 -11.26
N ALA A 164 5.14 -6.34 -9.98
CA ALA A 164 5.10 -4.99 -9.38
C ALA A 164 6.50 -4.48 -9.02
N ARG A 165 7.53 -5.07 -9.61
CA ARG A 165 8.91 -4.66 -9.39
C ARG A 165 9.31 -3.50 -10.29
N THR A 166 10.32 -2.76 -9.88
CA THR A 166 10.97 -1.77 -10.73
C THR A 166 11.78 -2.42 -11.83
N VAL A 167 11.68 -1.92 -13.04
CA VAL A 167 12.52 -2.30 -14.17
C VAL A 167 13.83 -1.49 -14.09
N GLY A 168 14.95 -2.09 -14.49
CA GLY A 168 16.28 -1.46 -14.42
C GLY A 168 16.99 -1.65 -13.08
N GLY A 169 16.57 -2.63 -12.27
CA GLY A 169 17.27 -3.03 -11.03
C GLY A 169 17.01 -2.11 -9.83
N ILE A 170 16.08 -1.16 -9.92
CA ILE A 170 15.69 -0.32 -8.81
C ILE A 170 14.67 -1.10 -7.96
N ARG A 171 15.05 -1.44 -6.75
CA ARG A 171 14.20 -2.15 -5.80
C ARG A 171 14.07 -1.38 -4.50
N GLY A 172 12.93 -1.53 -3.84
CA GLY A 172 12.71 -0.95 -2.53
C GLY A 172 13.16 -1.86 -1.40
N GLY A 173 13.96 -1.33 -0.51
CA GLY A 173 14.05 -1.80 0.85
C GLY A 173 14.61 -3.20 1.08
N VAL A 174 15.70 -3.57 0.42
CA VAL A 174 16.45 -4.74 0.88
C VAL A 174 17.04 -4.41 2.26
N SER A 175 16.62 -5.19 3.27
CA SER A 175 17.07 -4.98 4.64
C SER A 175 18.56 -5.31 4.80
N THR A 176 19.24 -4.63 5.74
CA THR A 176 20.58 -5.03 6.15
C THR A 176 20.53 -6.46 6.66
N LYS A 177 21.37 -7.33 6.12
CA LYS A 177 21.50 -8.74 6.53
C LYS A 177 22.78 -8.94 7.30
N THR A 178 22.71 -9.75 8.34
CA THR A 178 23.89 -10.21 9.07
C THR A 178 24.48 -11.43 8.38
N ILE A 179 25.78 -11.40 8.15
CA ILE A 179 26.53 -12.52 7.58
C ILE A 179 26.84 -13.48 8.71
N THR A 180 26.62 -14.78 8.46
CA THR A 180 26.86 -15.84 9.44
C THR A 180 27.93 -16.82 9.00
N ASN A 181 28.16 -16.94 7.68
CA ASN A 181 29.19 -17.83 7.15
C ASN A 181 29.70 -17.28 5.82
N VAL A 182 30.97 -17.54 5.53
CA VAL A 182 31.61 -17.13 4.28
C VAL A 182 32.41 -18.29 3.71
N ALA A 183 32.45 -18.38 2.39
CA ALA A 183 33.30 -19.27 1.63
C ALA A 183 33.75 -18.60 0.34
N ARG A 184 34.89 -18.97 -0.22
CA ARG A 184 35.30 -18.56 -1.54
C ARG A 184 36.00 -19.71 -2.28
N THR A 185 35.62 -19.93 -3.51
CA THR A 185 36.28 -20.84 -4.42
C THR A 185 36.70 -20.07 -5.66
N SER A 186 38.01 -20.00 -5.93
CA SER A 186 38.58 -19.16 -6.97
C SER A 186 38.18 -17.69 -6.74
N THR A 187 37.41 -17.08 -7.63
CA THR A 187 36.91 -15.69 -7.55
C THR A 187 35.47 -15.60 -7.04
N THR A 188 34.77 -16.73 -6.90
CA THR A 188 33.37 -16.74 -6.44
C THR A 188 33.31 -16.82 -4.93
N ALA A 189 32.78 -15.80 -4.29
CA ALA A 189 32.47 -15.76 -2.88
C ALA A 189 31.02 -16.18 -2.66
N THR A 190 30.80 -17.11 -1.74
CA THR A 190 29.46 -17.56 -1.28
C THR A 190 29.28 -17.10 0.15
N ILE A 191 28.27 -16.31 0.41
CA ILE A 191 27.98 -15.69 1.70
C ILE A 191 26.65 -16.18 2.21
N THR A 192 26.58 -16.61 3.46
CA THR A 192 25.34 -16.99 4.12
C THR A 192 24.81 -15.83 4.93
N VAL A 193 23.61 -15.36 4.58
CA VAL A 193 22.95 -14.19 5.19
C VAL A 193 21.58 -14.51 5.80
N GLY A 194 21.24 -15.80 5.86
CA GLY A 194 19.90 -16.23 6.27
C GLY A 194 18.83 -15.87 5.22
N SER A 195 17.58 -15.86 5.61
CA SER A 195 16.49 -15.47 4.71
C SER A 195 16.73 -14.07 4.15
N ASN A 196 16.74 -13.92 2.85
CA ASN A 196 17.07 -12.67 2.17
C ASN A 196 16.10 -12.33 1.04
N ASP A 197 16.12 -11.06 0.67
CA ASP A 197 15.26 -10.46 -0.34
C ASP A 197 16.08 -10.02 -1.57
N PHE A 198 17.34 -10.42 -1.66
CA PHE A 198 18.22 -10.08 -2.77
C PHE A 198 17.79 -10.79 -4.06
N ILE A 199 18.16 -10.20 -5.19
CA ILE A 199 18.06 -10.84 -6.50
C ILE A 199 19.40 -10.75 -7.24
N VAL A 200 19.57 -11.64 -8.22
CA VAL A 200 20.72 -11.60 -9.11
C VAL A 200 20.81 -10.23 -9.80
N GLY A 201 21.99 -9.63 -9.79
CA GLY A 201 22.25 -8.29 -10.32
C GLY A 201 22.14 -7.16 -9.30
N ASP A 202 21.74 -7.43 -8.05
CA ASP A 202 21.78 -6.41 -6.99
C ASP A 202 23.21 -6.00 -6.68
N SER A 203 23.42 -4.70 -6.48
CA SER A 203 24.66 -4.18 -5.92
C SER A 203 24.56 -4.18 -4.41
N VAL A 204 25.51 -4.78 -3.73
CA VAL A 204 25.55 -4.88 -2.28
C VAL A 204 26.89 -4.40 -1.74
N VAL A 205 26.85 -3.80 -0.56
CA VAL A 205 28.02 -3.44 0.23
C VAL A 205 28.19 -4.49 1.31
N VAL A 206 29.33 -5.18 1.30
CA VAL A 206 29.74 -6.15 2.29
C VAL A 206 30.79 -5.51 3.18
N ALA A 207 30.56 -5.55 4.50
CA ALA A 207 31.46 -4.92 5.46
C ALA A 207 31.57 -5.74 6.76
N GLY A 208 32.67 -5.55 7.47
CA GLY A 208 32.89 -6.14 8.79
C GLY A 208 33.32 -7.60 8.81
N LEU A 209 33.63 -8.18 7.66
CA LEU A 209 34.17 -9.54 7.62
C LEU A 209 35.63 -9.58 8.06
N THR A 210 36.00 -10.64 8.79
CA THR A 210 37.37 -10.92 9.22
C THR A 210 38.31 -11.04 8.00
N ASN A 211 37.82 -11.67 6.93
CA ASN A 211 38.55 -11.70 5.68
C ASN A 211 38.25 -10.45 4.85
N THR A 212 39.13 -9.45 4.98
CA THR A 212 38.96 -8.14 4.32
C THR A 212 38.90 -8.22 2.80
N ALA A 213 39.38 -9.28 2.16
CA ALA A 213 39.29 -9.48 0.71
C ALA A 213 37.86 -9.73 0.20
N LEU A 214 36.93 -10.03 1.11
CA LEU A 214 35.50 -10.20 0.82
C LEU A 214 34.68 -8.93 1.09
N ASN A 215 35.27 -7.93 1.75
CA ASN A 215 34.63 -6.64 1.98
C ASN A 215 34.70 -5.76 0.74
N GLY A 216 33.61 -5.06 0.45
CA GLY A 216 33.54 -4.15 -0.71
C GLY A 216 32.14 -4.05 -1.28
N THR A 217 32.05 -3.39 -2.42
CA THR A 217 30.78 -3.29 -3.17
C THR A 217 30.85 -4.27 -4.34
N TYR A 218 29.87 -5.15 -4.38
CA TYR A 218 29.82 -6.23 -5.36
C TYR A 218 28.44 -6.34 -5.98
N THR A 219 28.39 -6.89 -7.22
CA THR A 219 27.13 -7.25 -7.86
C THR A 219 26.88 -8.74 -7.66
N LEU A 220 25.69 -9.10 -7.18
CA LEU A 220 25.31 -10.48 -6.95
C LEU A 220 25.17 -11.24 -8.27
N THR A 221 25.86 -12.38 -8.35
CA THR A 221 25.84 -13.26 -9.53
C THR A 221 24.87 -14.43 -9.37
N ALA A 222 24.63 -14.88 -8.13
CA ALA A 222 23.62 -15.88 -7.79
C ALA A 222 23.00 -15.57 -6.43
N VAL A 223 21.72 -15.94 -6.26
CA VAL A 223 20.97 -15.73 -5.03
C VAL A 223 20.14 -16.98 -4.73
N GLY A 224 20.41 -17.59 -3.59
CA GLY A 224 19.61 -18.67 -3.00
C GLY A 224 18.72 -18.16 -1.87
N SER A 225 17.99 -19.06 -1.23
CA SER A 225 17.09 -18.71 -0.11
C SER A 225 17.82 -18.14 1.11
N THR A 226 19.04 -18.61 1.37
CA THR A 226 19.86 -18.23 2.53
C THR A 226 21.28 -17.80 2.15
N THR A 227 21.67 -17.97 0.90
CA THR A 227 23.03 -17.71 0.41
C THR A 227 23.00 -16.77 -0.78
N VAL A 228 24.06 -15.99 -0.93
CA VAL A 228 24.28 -15.12 -2.08
C VAL A 228 25.69 -15.29 -2.58
N GLU A 229 25.90 -15.09 -3.88
CA GLU A 229 27.21 -15.20 -4.50
C GLU A 229 27.57 -13.93 -5.26
N TYR A 230 28.86 -13.59 -5.21
CA TYR A 230 29.44 -12.51 -5.99
C TYR A 230 30.88 -12.81 -6.37
N THR A 231 31.39 -12.10 -7.36
CA THR A 231 32.76 -12.27 -7.84
C THR A 231 33.69 -11.27 -7.18
N THR A 232 34.78 -11.75 -6.61
CA THR A 232 35.85 -10.95 -6.01
C THR A 232 36.98 -10.71 -7.02
N ALA A 233 37.68 -9.58 -6.89
CA ALA A 233 38.82 -9.27 -7.71
C ALA A 233 40.03 -10.22 -7.45
N THR A 234 40.14 -10.71 -6.22
CA THR A 234 41.21 -11.64 -5.82
C THR A 234 40.73 -13.08 -5.91
N SER A 235 41.58 -13.93 -6.47
CA SER A 235 41.36 -15.39 -6.52
C SER A 235 41.96 -16.07 -5.33
N GLY A 236 41.40 -17.24 -4.95
CA GLY A 236 41.89 -18.10 -3.87
C GLY A 236 40.76 -18.83 -3.18
N THR A 237 41.10 -19.84 -2.40
CA THR A 237 40.16 -20.64 -1.63
C THR A 237 40.08 -20.10 -0.22
N ILE A 238 38.88 -19.82 0.27
CA ILE A 238 38.55 -19.60 1.66
C ILE A 238 37.61 -20.73 2.05
N ALA A 239 38.04 -21.59 2.98
CA ALA A 239 37.21 -22.67 3.47
C ALA A 239 35.91 -22.08 4.09
N SER A 240 34.81 -22.81 3.95
CA SER A 240 33.56 -22.42 4.61
C SER A 240 33.75 -22.32 6.11
N GLY A 241 33.46 -21.18 6.67
CA GLY A 241 33.63 -20.88 8.08
C GLY A 241 32.71 -19.81 8.59
N ALA A 242 32.42 -19.81 9.88
CA ALA A 242 31.66 -18.76 10.51
C ALA A 242 32.44 -17.44 10.45
N ASP A 243 31.77 -16.39 10.02
CA ASP A 243 32.27 -15.02 10.04
C ASP A 243 31.09 -14.07 10.33
N SER A 244 31.38 -12.91 10.86
CA SER A 244 30.36 -11.94 11.23
C SER A 244 30.61 -10.62 10.51
N GLY A 245 29.63 -10.20 9.75
CA GLY A 245 29.64 -8.94 9.02
C GLY A 245 28.24 -8.52 8.65
N THR A 246 28.14 -7.50 7.83
CA THR A 246 26.88 -6.99 7.33
C THR A 246 26.90 -6.93 5.80
N MET A 247 25.76 -7.24 5.21
CA MET A 247 25.50 -7.04 3.78
C MET A 247 24.31 -6.11 3.63
N VAL A 248 24.51 -5.02 2.93
CA VAL A 248 23.51 -3.98 2.72
C VAL A 248 23.35 -3.74 1.23
N ALA A 249 22.17 -3.49 0.75
CA ALA A 249 21.99 -3.00 -0.61
C ALA A 249 22.72 -1.67 -0.80
N ASP A 250 23.33 -1.48 -1.95
CA ASP A 250 24.02 -0.23 -2.26
C ASP A 250 23.06 0.96 -2.17
N ALA A 251 23.51 2.05 -1.56
CA ALA A 251 22.73 3.26 -1.29
C ALA A 251 22.03 3.83 -2.52
N ILE A 252 22.55 3.57 -3.72
CA ILE A 252 21.93 3.98 -4.98
C ILE A 252 20.55 3.33 -5.18
N LYS A 253 20.35 2.11 -4.68
CA LYS A 253 19.09 1.37 -4.81
C LYS A 253 18.11 1.63 -3.65
N ASP A 254 18.58 2.27 -2.60
CA ASP A 254 17.81 2.61 -1.41
C ASP A 254 16.81 3.77 -1.62
N TYR A 255 16.82 4.39 -2.80
CA TYR A 255 15.87 5.45 -3.14
C TYR A 255 14.42 4.98 -3.26
N TRP A 256 14.20 3.67 -3.36
CA TRP A 256 12.87 3.11 -3.63
C TRP A 256 12.26 2.44 -2.39
N ARG A 257 12.52 2.96 -1.22
CA ARG A 257 11.87 2.48 0.02
C ARG A 257 11.17 3.60 0.76
N SER A 258 10.14 3.25 1.52
CA SER A 258 9.45 4.15 2.43
C SER A 258 10.10 4.13 3.81
N THR A 259 9.81 5.14 4.63
CA THR A 259 10.20 5.18 6.03
C THR A 259 9.23 4.32 6.83
N GLU A 260 9.75 3.33 7.56
CA GLU A 260 8.97 2.50 8.47
C GLU A 260 9.57 2.60 9.86
N ILE A 261 8.76 2.96 10.84
CA ILE A 261 9.19 3.11 12.23
C ILE A 261 8.27 2.30 13.11
N THR A 262 8.85 1.38 13.87
CA THR A 262 8.16 0.70 14.96
C THR A 262 8.52 1.38 16.27
N SER A 263 7.53 1.69 17.09
CA SER A 263 7.72 2.29 18.40
C SER A 263 6.75 1.72 19.41
N SER A 264 7.26 1.45 20.63
CA SER A 264 6.43 0.99 21.74
C SER A 264 5.64 2.14 22.36
N LYS A 265 4.39 1.88 22.71
CA LYS A 265 3.52 2.82 23.44
C LYS A 265 4.12 3.18 24.81
N ALA A 266 4.80 2.22 25.46
CA ALA A 266 5.43 2.43 26.76
C ALA A 266 6.70 3.28 26.70
N ALA A 267 7.43 3.27 25.58
CA ALA A 267 8.74 3.91 25.47
C ALA A 267 8.71 5.31 24.84
N THR A 268 7.70 5.63 24.04
CA THR A 268 7.67 6.85 23.25
C THR A 268 6.27 7.41 23.11
N ASP A 269 6.08 8.68 23.41
CA ASP A 269 4.82 9.40 23.20
C ASP A 269 4.44 9.40 21.72
N ILE A 270 3.13 9.34 21.43
CA ILE A 270 2.58 9.31 20.06
C ILE A 270 3.03 10.53 19.23
N VAL A 271 3.06 11.72 19.83
CA VAL A 271 3.48 12.95 19.16
C VAL A 271 4.96 12.93 18.82
N ALA A 272 5.80 12.36 19.69
CA ALA A 272 7.21 12.17 19.43
C ALA A 272 7.43 11.16 18.30
N ALA A 273 6.66 10.07 18.27
CA ALA A 273 6.67 9.09 17.21
C ALA A 273 6.25 9.70 15.86
N PHE A 274 5.17 10.47 15.81
CA PHE A 274 4.71 11.16 14.60
C PHE A 274 5.75 12.15 14.08
N ARG A 275 6.37 12.91 14.99
CA ARG A 275 7.45 13.85 14.64
C ARG A 275 8.66 13.13 14.06
N LYS A 276 9.03 11.98 14.64
CA LYS A 276 10.14 11.16 14.15
C LYS A 276 9.89 10.67 12.74
N VAL A 277 8.72 10.09 12.48
CA VAL A 277 8.34 9.61 11.13
C VAL A 277 8.36 10.76 10.12
N THR A 278 7.72 11.88 10.44
CA THR A 278 7.65 13.05 9.54
C THR A 278 9.04 13.62 9.22
N ASN A 279 9.93 13.67 10.22
CA ASN A 279 11.29 14.17 10.03
C ASN A 279 12.14 13.21 9.20
N GLU A 280 12.01 11.90 9.40
CA GLU A 280 12.73 10.91 8.60
C GLU A 280 12.24 10.90 7.14
N ILE A 281 10.94 11.03 6.90
CA ILE A 281 10.39 11.20 5.55
C ILE A 281 10.98 12.46 4.90
N TYR A 282 11.01 13.59 5.63
CA TYR A 282 11.57 14.83 5.12
C TYR A 282 13.07 14.72 4.83
N ARG A 283 13.82 14.03 5.70
CA ARG A 283 15.25 13.76 5.49
C ARG A 283 15.48 12.91 4.25
N ALA A 284 14.64 11.90 4.01
CA ALA A 284 14.78 10.98 2.90
C ALA A 284 14.39 11.61 1.55
N SER A 285 13.30 12.39 1.51
CA SER A 285 12.68 12.85 0.26
C SER A 285 12.68 14.36 0.05
N SER A 286 13.01 15.15 1.10
CA SER A 286 12.79 16.61 1.14
C SER A 286 11.31 17.01 0.93
N LYS A 287 10.39 16.05 1.03
CA LYS A 287 8.94 16.26 0.94
C LYS A 287 8.28 15.89 2.25
N ARG A 288 7.19 16.56 2.56
CA ARG A 288 6.39 16.24 3.73
C ARG A 288 5.16 15.44 3.31
N PRO A 289 4.67 14.52 4.15
CA PRO A 289 3.37 13.91 3.95
C PRO A 289 2.28 15.00 3.96
N THR A 290 1.15 14.70 3.32
CA THR A 290 -0.01 15.60 3.25
C THR A 290 -1.15 15.12 4.12
N HIS A 291 -1.28 13.81 4.30
CA HIS A 291 -2.34 13.17 5.08
C HIS A 291 -1.77 12.07 5.96
N ILE A 292 -2.43 11.81 7.07
CA ILE A 292 -2.16 10.68 7.94
C ILE A 292 -3.46 9.87 8.04
N ILE A 293 -3.38 8.58 7.70
CA ILE A 293 -4.48 7.63 7.89
C ILE A 293 -4.08 6.75 9.06
N ALA A 294 -4.91 6.72 10.09
CA ALA A 294 -4.64 6.01 11.33
C ALA A 294 -5.72 4.97 11.63
N GLY A 295 -5.29 3.85 12.21
CA GLY A 295 -6.18 2.89 12.84
C GLY A 295 -6.67 3.38 14.20
N PHE A 296 -7.61 2.64 14.78
CA PHE A 296 -8.30 3.04 16.01
C PHE A 296 -7.34 3.25 17.19
N ASP A 297 -6.46 2.31 17.47
CA ASP A 297 -5.53 2.38 18.62
C ASP A 297 -4.62 3.61 18.56
N VAL A 298 -4.12 3.92 17.36
CA VAL A 298 -3.22 5.07 17.15
C VAL A 298 -4.00 6.38 17.26
N PHE A 299 -5.23 6.40 16.77
CA PHE A 299 -6.08 7.59 16.84
C PHE A 299 -6.51 7.88 18.27
N GLU A 300 -6.94 6.85 19.02
CA GLU A 300 -7.32 6.96 20.44
C GLU A 300 -6.13 7.40 21.30
N GLU A 301 -4.93 6.87 21.05
CA GLU A 301 -3.71 7.30 21.75
C GLU A 301 -3.41 8.78 21.51
N LEU A 302 -3.60 9.25 20.26
CA LEU A 302 -3.43 10.66 19.93
C LEU A 302 -4.49 11.54 20.60
N GLU A 303 -5.74 11.10 20.61
CA GLU A 303 -6.84 11.77 21.29
C GLU A 303 -6.58 11.88 22.80
N ALA A 304 -6.20 10.78 23.45
CA ALA A 304 -5.84 10.75 24.87
C ALA A 304 -4.67 11.67 25.20
N PHE A 305 -3.65 11.72 24.35
CA PHE A 305 -2.52 12.65 24.52
C PHE A 305 -2.98 14.12 24.47
N LEU A 306 -3.81 14.47 23.49
CA LEU A 306 -4.36 15.82 23.38
C LEU A 306 -5.24 16.19 24.59
N GLN A 307 -6.02 15.22 25.05
CA GLN A 307 -6.83 15.36 26.28
C GLN A 307 -5.96 15.73 27.50
N THR A 308 -4.88 15.04 27.70
CA THR A 308 -3.96 15.28 28.84
C THR A 308 -3.31 16.66 28.80
N LYS A 309 -3.15 17.27 27.62
CA LYS A 309 -2.55 18.60 27.46
C LYS A 309 -3.53 19.76 27.54
N GLY A 310 -4.80 19.51 27.85
CA GLY A 310 -5.81 20.55 28.04
C GLY A 310 -6.11 21.38 26.79
N GLN A 311 -5.87 20.86 25.59
CA GLN A 311 -6.11 21.56 24.33
C GLN A 311 -7.58 21.47 23.87
N TYR A 312 -8.50 21.59 24.81
CA TYR A 312 -9.95 21.43 24.59
C TYR A 312 -10.72 22.70 24.31
N THR A 313 -10.12 23.82 24.21
CA THR A 313 -10.87 25.06 24.08
C THR A 313 -11.32 25.26 22.64
N ASN A 314 -12.57 24.85 22.40
CA ASN A 314 -13.39 25.48 21.37
C ASN A 314 -13.53 26.97 21.71
N PRO A 315 -13.31 27.90 20.78
CA PRO A 315 -13.51 29.34 21.02
C PRO A 315 -14.86 29.73 21.59
N GLN A 316 -15.85 28.84 21.55
CA GLN A 316 -17.22 29.04 22.08
C GLN A 316 -17.40 28.51 23.51
N GLY A 317 -16.37 28.03 24.18
CA GLY A 317 -16.44 27.60 25.58
C GLY A 317 -17.17 26.29 25.85
N THR A 318 -17.48 25.51 24.83
CA THR A 318 -18.08 24.18 24.96
C THR A 318 -16.96 23.13 25.04
N ALA A 319 -16.99 22.28 26.06
CA ALA A 319 -16.07 21.16 26.16
C ALA A 319 -16.48 20.05 25.19
N GLU A 320 -15.68 19.82 24.15
CA GLU A 320 -15.86 18.68 23.28
C GLU A 320 -15.09 17.48 23.84
N THR A 321 -15.79 16.37 24.02
CA THR A 321 -15.20 15.12 24.55
C THR A 321 -14.61 14.24 23.47
N ARG A 322 -14.88 14.53 22.19
CA ARG A 322 -14.36 13.77 21.06
C ARG A 322 -14.03 14.69 19.89
N PHE A 323 -12.89 14.44 19.24
CA PHE A 323 -12.49 15.17 18.05
C PHE A 323 -12.98 14.43 16.80
N THR A 324 -13.65 15.14 15.89
CA THR A 324 -14.01 14.61 14.57
C THR A 324 -12.82 14.64 13.61
N THR A 325 -11.92 15.60 13.77
CA THR A 325 -10.71 15.74 12.96
C THR A 325 -9.57 16.24 13.82
N ILE A 326 -8.46 15.52 13.82
CA ILE A 326 -7.25 15.92 14.52
C ILE A 326 -6.23 16.40 13.50
N LYS A 327 -5.53 17.49 13.81
CA LYS A 327 -4.43 17.99 12.99
C LYS A 327 -3.11 17.85 13.72
N PHE A 328 -2.13 17.26 13.06
CA PHE A 328 -0.75 17.23 13.50
C PHE A 328 0.08 18.21 12.66
N GLY A 329 0.32 19.41 13.20
CA GLY A 329 0.84 20.52 12.41
C GLY A 329 -0.13 20.92 11.29
N ASN A 330 0.31 20.80 10.04
CA ASN A 330 -0.54 21.03 8.85
C ASN A 330 -1.13 19.74 8.27
N LEU A 331 -0.90 18.57 8.91
CA LEU A 331 -1.34 17.28 8.44
C LEU A 331 -2.71 16.97 9.06
N GLU A 332 -3.64 16.55 8.25
CA GLU A 332 -4.93 16.03 8.69
C GLU A 332 -4.79 14.55 9.04
N VAL A 333 -5.16 14.20 10.27
CA VAL A 333 -5.21 12.82 10.72
C VAL A 333 -6.63 12.32 10.55
N ARG A 334 -6.80 11.34 9.69
CA ARG A 334 -8.08 10.70 9.40
C ARG A 334 -8.09 9.30 9.98
N LEU A 335 -9.16 9.00 10.70
CA LEU A 335 -9.46 7.65 11.14
C LEU A 335 -10.06 6.88 9.97
N ASP A 336 -9.52 5.70 9.68
CA ASP A 336 -10.10 4.78 8.70
C ASP A 336 -10.48 3.47 9.39
N PRO A 337 -11.76 3.09 9.34
CA PRO A 337 -12.26 1.90 10.05
C PRO A 337 -11.71 0.57 9.50
N ASP A 338 -11.13 0.57 8.31
CA ASP A 338 -10.55 -0.62 7.70
C ASP A 338 -9.03 -0.67 7.88
N CYS A 339 -8.42 0.40 8.41
CA CYS A 339 -7.01 0.43 8.76
C CYS A 339 -6.74 -0.43 9.99
N GLN A 340 -5.59 -1.12 10.03
CA GLN A 340 -5.17 -1.86 11.21
C GLN A 340 -4.96 -0.92 12.39
N ASP A 341 -5.41 -1.37 13.57
CA ASP A 341 -5.49 -0.55 14.77
C ASP A 341 -4.13 0.00 15.23
N ASP A 342 -3.06 -0.80 15.05
CA ASP A 342 -1.70 -0.49 15.48
C ASP A 342 -0.91 0.39 14.50
N ARG A 343 -1.51 0.87 13.40
CA ARG A 343 -0.80 1.50 12.29
C ARG A 343 -1.27 2.90 11.98
N ALA A 344 -0.31 3.72 11.52
CA ALA A 344 -0.59 5.00 10.89
C ALA A 344 0.25 5.18 9.62
N TYR A 345 -0.42 5.45 8.50
CA TYR A 345 0.19 5.69 7.20
C TYR A 345 0.33 7.19 6.97
N PHE A 346 1.56 7.63 6.77
CA PHE A 346 1.91 9.00 6.41
C PHE A 346 2.02 9.10 4.90
N ILE A 347 1.08 9.76 4.27
CA ILE A 347 0.91 9.73 2.83
C ILE A 347 1.19 11.10 2.22
N ASN A 348 2.01 11.09 1.17
CA ASN A 348 2.15 12.23 0.26
C ASN A 348 1.21 11.98 -0.94
N GLN A 349 0.04 12.60 -0.93
CA GLN A 349 -1.00 12.41 -1.97
C GLN A 349 -0.48 12.61 -3.40
N PRO A 350 0.34 13.62 -3.74
CA PRO A 350 0.89 13.77 -5.08
C PRO A 350 1.74 12.59 -5.55
N SER A 351 2.24 11.75 -4.63
CA SER A 351 3.02 10.55 -4.97
C SER A 351 2.16 9.34 -5.28
N LEU A 352 0.89 9.34 -4.85
CA LEU A 352 -0.02 8.25 -5.11
C LEU A 352 -0.42 8.20 -6.60
N ARG A 353 -0.67 6.99 -7.06
CA ARG A 353 -1.21 6.72 -8.40
C ARG A 353 -2.29 5.66 -8.29
N PHE A 354 -3.44 5.98 -8.83
CA PHE A 354 -4.55 5.05 -8.98
C PHE A 354 -4.84 4.93 -10.47
N GLY A 355 -4.48 3.77 -11.04
CA GLY A 355 -4.73 3.49 -12.44
C GLY A 355 -5.92 2.55 -12.58
N TYR A 356 -6.79 2.83 -13.54
CA TYR A 356 -7.84 1.90 -13.94
C TYR A 356 -7.87 1.77 -15.46
N CYS A 357 -8.26 0.60 -15.93
CA CYS A 357 -8.38 0.36 -17.36
C CYS A 357 -9.53 1.20 -17.95
N ALA A 358 -9.27 1.82 -19.10
CA ALA A 358 -10.22 2.72 -19.73
C ALA A 358 -11.58 2.01 -19.99
N GLY A 359 -12.64 2.55 -19.42
CA GLY A 359 -13.99 2.00 -19.56
C GLY A 359 -14.31 0.78 -18.70
N GLU A 360 -13.41 0.36 -17.77
CA GLU A 360 -13.59 -0.78 -16.88
C GLU A 360 -13.45 -0.43 -15.39
N PHE A 361 -13.95 0.72 -14.98
CA PHE A 361 -14.05 1.07 -13.57
C PHE A 361 -15.52 1.07 -13.13
N MET A 362 -15.89 0.19 -12.22
CA MET A 362 -17.27 -0.05 -11.76
C MET A 362 -18.27 -0.19 -12.91
N LYS A 363 -17.84 -0.83 -13.98
CA LYS A 363 -18.67 -1.03 -15.16
C LYS A 363 -19.67 -2.15 -14.91
N SER A 364 -20.94 -1.84 -15.10
CA SER A 364 -22.00 -2.84 -15.18
C SER A 364 -22.00 -3.47 -16.55
N PHE A 365 -21.91 -4.79 -16.60
CA PHE A 365 -22.02 -5.57 -17.84
C PHE A 365 -23.46 -5.97 -18.12
N PRO A 366 -23.79 -6.35 -19.35
CA PRO A 366 -25.12 -6.85 -19.68
C PRO A 366 -25.51 -8.03 -18.80
N ALA A 367 -26.80 -8.08 -18.46
CA ALA A 367 -27.37 -9.19 -17.71
C ALA A 367 -27.21 -10.51 -18.48
N VAL A 368 -26.69 -11.52 -17.81
CA VAL A 368 -26.51 -12.89 -18.38
C VAL A 368 -27.53 -13.81 -17.74
N PRO A 369 -28.35 -14.49 -18.54
CA PRO A 369 -29.31 -15.49 -18.02
C PRO A 369 -28.54 -16.63 -17.35
N LEU A 370 -29.04 -17.07 -16.20
CA LEU A 370 -28.50 -18.24 -15.51
C LEU A 370 -29.08 -19.51 -16.11
N GLU A 371 -28.21 -20.43 -16.49
CA GLU A 371 -28.64 -21.71 -17.12
C GLU A 371 -29.60 -22.47 -16.21
N GLY A 372 -30.74 -22.91 -16.80
CA GLY A 372 -31.76 -23.67 -16.07
C GLY A 372 -32.71 -22.86 -15.20
N THR A 373 -32.62 -21.53 -15.20
CA THR A 373 -33.50 -20.63 -14.45
C THR A 373 -33.91 -19.42 -15.29
N LEU A 374 -34.96 -18.71 -14.87
CA LEU A 374 -35.35 -17.42 -15.47
C LEU A 374 -34.59 -16.23 -14.85
N ASP A 375 -33.71 -16.50 -13.95
CA ASP A 375 -32.95 -15.46 -13.24
C ASP A 375 -31.80 -14.95 -14.10
N THR A 376 -31.41 -13.72 -13.84
CA THR A 376 -30.29 -13.07 -14.53
C THR A 376 -29.23 -12.65 -13.55
N VAL A 377 -27.97 -12.73 -13.97
CA VAL A 377 -26.83 -12.23 -13.20
C VAL A 377 -26.26 -11.00 -13.90
N VAL A 378 -26.10 -9.94 -13.16
CA VAL A 378 -25.48 -8.71 -13.65
C VAL A 378 -24.12 -8.57 -12.95
N PRO A 379 -23.00 -8.72 -13.65
CA PRO A 379 -21.68 -8.50 -13.08
C PRO A 379 -21.29 -7.02 -13.14
N ILE A 380 -20.80 -6.50 -12.03
CA ILE A 380 -20.05 -5.24 -11.98
C ILE A 380 -18.58 -5.59 -11.91
N ALA A 381 -17.77 -5.02 -12.80
CA ALA A 381 -16.34 -5.31 -12.80
C ALA A 381 -15.48 -4.04 -12.83
N SER A 382 -14.29 -4.19 -12.25
CA SER A 382 -13.23 -3.19 -12.32
C SER A 382 -11.88 -3.85 -12.56
N THR A 383 -11.09 -3.27 -13.45
CA THR A 383 -9.68 -3.61 -13.64
C THR A 383 -8.87 -2.39 -13.23
N LEU A 384 -8.18 -2.49 -12.11
CA LEU A 384 -7.46 -1.38 -11.51
C LEU A 384 -6.16 -1.82 -10.84
N GLN A 385 -5.26 -0.88 -10.59
CA GLN A 385 -4.08 -1.08 -9.76
C GLN A 385 -3.67 0.21 -9.10
N VAL A 386 -3.09 0.10 -7.93
CA VAL A 386 -2.51 1.22 -7.20
C VAL A 386 -0.99 1.20 -7.28
N GLY A 387 -0.40 2.38 -7.24
CA GLY A 387 1.03 2.53 -7.27
C GLY A 387 1.49 3.80 -6.58
N VAL A 388 2.78 3.92 -6.38
CA VAL A 388 3.42 5.09 -5.81
C VAL A 388 4.57 5.53 -6.71
N ALA A 389 4.60 6.81 -7.05
CA ALA A 389 5.68 7.39 -7.86
C ALA A 389 6.94 7.68 -7.02
N GLU A 390 6.78 7.94 -5.73
CA GLU A 390 7.87 8.28 -4.83
C GLU A 390 7.65 7.65 -3.46
N ARG A 391 8.17 6.43 -3.29
CA ARG A 391 7.96 5.66 -2.06
C ARG A 391 8.52 6.35 -0.82
N ARG A 392 9.70 6.95 -0.91
CA ARG A 392 10.37 7.61 0.22
C ARG A 392 9.68 8.88 0.71
N ALA A 393 8.70 9.42 -0.03
CA ALA A 393 7.86 10.52 0.42
C ALA A 393 6.71 10.06 1.33
N ASN A 394 6.58 8.76 1.55
CA ASN A 394 5.58 8.13 2.39
C ASN A 394 6.23 7.40 3.55
N GLY A 395 5.47 7.15 4.62
CA GLY A 395 5.97 6.45 5.78
C GLY A 395 4.88 5.65 6.51
N LEU A 396 5.33 4.71 7.31
CA LEU A 396 4.51 3.86 8.16
C LEU A 396 5.00 3.96 9.60
N LEU A 397 4.08 4.18 10.51
CA LEU A 397 4.28 4.02 11.94
C LEU A 397 3.54 2.77 12.41
N ILE A 398 4.24 1.90 13.12
CA ILE A 398 3.66 0.74 13.81
C ILE A 398 3.81 0.97 15.30
N ARG A 399 2.69 0.93 16.02
CA ARG A 399 2.64 1.09 17.47
C ARG A 399 2.48 -0.28 18.13
N THR A 400 3.52 -0.71 18.81
CA THR A 400 3.49 -1.95 19.60
C THR A 400 3.15 -1.65 21.06
N ALA A 401 2.56 -2.63 21.73
CA ALA A 401 2.19 -2.54 23.14
C ALA A 401 3.41 -2.22 24.03
#